data_7a9e678f060ed8d5d81bfbbe507b65c1
#
_entry.id   7a9e678f060ed8d5d81bfbbe507b65c1
#
_cell.length_a   1.000
_cell.length_b   1.000
_cell.length_c   1.000
_cell.angle_alpha   90.00
_cell.angle_beta   90.00
_cell.angle_gamma   90.00
#
_symmetry.space_group_name_H-M   'P 1'
#
loop_
_entity.id
_entity.type
_entity.pdbx_description
1 polymer ?
#
loop_
_entity_poly.entity_id
_entity_poly.type
_entity_poly.pdbx_seq_one_letter_code
_entity_poly.pdbx_strand_id
1 'polypeptide(L)'
;VDASHWYDDLTLVTKKWRGWMAFDSRAEKPVLGPKAVRRYFARAMRDIKTWSRERMGGIPALLGEYGIPFDMNGARAYSSGDYSLQEEALAANYDAVDESLIDTTIWNYTAGNRHDRGDLWNGEDLSIFCRDDYDSGRSETGDPLDRGGRALRGFVRPYAMATAGEILEMRFDTRRAVFTLRYRPDHAIAAPTEIYVPEVQYPTGFSYEVQGGEGEVKRGRLFVTAGLGAGEVLVRISRD
;
A
#
# COMPACT_ATOMS: atom_id res chain seq x y z
N VAL A 1 0.78 -4.66 20.67
CA VAL A 1 0.78 -3.92 19.41
C VAL A 1 -0.01 -2.64 19.60
N ASP A 2 0.52 -1.50 19.12
CA ASP A 2 -0.24 -0.26 18.98
C ASP A 2 -0.93 -0.30 17.60
N ALA A 3 -2.25 -0.39 17.57
CA ALA A 3 -3.06 -0.49 16.37
C ALA A 3 -3.83 0.82 16.11
N SER A 4 -3.10 1.94 16.04
CA SER A 4 -3.68 3.26 15.74
C SER A 4 -4.27 3.30 14.33
N HIS A 5 -5.30 4.15 14.14
CA HIS A 5 -5.95 4.38 12.85
C HIS A 5 -5.56 5.75 12.30
N TRP A 6 -5.54 5.87 10.99
CA TRP A 6 -5.35 7.15 10.32
C TRP A 6 -6.06 7.19 8.97
N TYR A 7 -6.69 8.30 8.68
CA TYR A 7 -7.32 8.59 7.40
C TYR A 7 -6.92 9.98 6.90
N ASP A 8 -6.93 10.18 5.59
CA ASP A 8 -6.97 11.53 5.03
C ASP A 8 -8.38 12.10 5.22
N ASP A 9 -8.57 12.83 6.32
CA ASP A 9 -9.86 13.37 6.74
C ASP A 9 -10.56 14.18 5.64
N LEU A 10 -9.78 14.93 4.85
CA LEU A 10 -10.36 15.72 3.77
C LEU A 10 -10.99 14.83 2.69
N THR A 11 -10.30 13.77 2.28
CA THR A 11 -10.82 12.82 1.29
C THR A 11 -11.99 12.02 1.86
N LEU A 12 -11.87 11.55 3.10
CA LEU A 12 -12.91 10.75 3.76
C LEU A 12 -14.22 11.53 3.88
N VAL A 13 -14.16 12.77 4.40
CA VAL A 13 -15.37 13.59 4.67
C VAL A 13 -15.96 14.18 3.39
N THR A 14 -15.11 14.68 2.48
CA THR A 14 -15.60 15.32 1.26
C THR A 14 -15.90 14.35 0.12
N LYS A 15 -15.45 13.08 0.24
CA LYS A 15 -15.48 12.08 -0.81
C LYS A 15 -14.89 12.60 -2.13
N LYS A 16 -13.76 13.35 -2.01
CA LYS A 16 -13.05 13.94 -3.16
C LYS A 16 -11.55 13.82 -2.96
N TRP A 17 -10.91 13.05 -3.80
CA TRP A 17 -9.46 13.00 -3.85
C TRP A 17 -8.89 14.23 -4.57
N ARG A 18 -7.89 14.85 -3.94
CA ARG A 18 -7.08 15.93 -4.48
C ARG A 18 -5.62 15.71 -4.10
N GLY A 19 -4.81 15.14 -4.97
CA GLY A 19 -3.42 14.82 -4.69
C GLY A 19 -2.52 16.02 -4.33
N TRP A 20 -3.07 17.24 -4.38
CA TRP A 20 -2.39 18.51 -4.06
C TRP A 20 -2.91 19.21 -2.80
N MET A 21 -3.94 18.68 -2.15
CA MET A 21 -4.55 19.27 -0.95
C MET A 21 -4.97 18.20 0.05
N ALA A 22 -4.60 18.41 1.32
CA ALA A 22 -5.08 17.66 2.48
C ALA A 22 -5.40 18.63 3.63
N PHE A 23 -5.92 18.13 4.73
CA PHE A 23 -6.15 18.91 5.94
C PHE A 23 -5.44 18.23 7.13
N ASP A 24 -4.58 18.96 7.80
CA ASP A 24 -3.95 18.51 9.03
C ASP A 24 -4.85 18.84 10.20
N SER A 25 -5.65 17.88 10.66
CA SER A 25 -6.62 18.04 11.74
C SER A 25 -5.97 18.31 13.10
N ARG A 26 -4.71 17.89 13.32
CA ARG A 26 -3.97 18.22 14.56
C ARG A 26 -3.51 19.67 14.58
N ALA A 27 -3.08 20.18 13.44
CA ALA A 27 -2.61 21.57 13.30
C ALA A 27 -3.71 22.53 12.86
N GLU A 28 -4.92 22.01 12.62
CA GLU A 28 -6.13 22.73 12.15
C GLU A 28 -5.86 23.62 10.92
N LYS A 29 -5.12 23.09 9.94
CA LYS A 29 -4.72 23.86 8.77
C LYS A 29 -4.69 23.05 7.48
N PRO A 30 -4.91 23.71 6.33
CA PRO A 30 -4.75 23.08 5.04
C PRO A 30 -3.27 22.79 4.75
N VAL A 31 -3.04 21.68 4.05
CA VAL A 31 -1.75 21.29 3.49
C VAL A 31 -1.86 21.39 1.98
N LEU A 32 -1.05 22.25 1.36
CA LEU A 32 -1.17 22.58 -0.07
C LEU A 32 0.09 22.18 -0.84
N GLY A 33 -0.14 21.60 -2.02
CA GLY A 33 0.89 21.15 -2.94
C GLY A 33 1.21 19.65 -2.81
N PRO A 34 1.46 18.95 -3.94
CA PRO A 34 1.63 17.49 -3.96
C PRO A 34 2.76 16.98 -3.07
N LYS A 35 3.88 17.72 -3.04
CA LYS A 35 5.02 17.38 -2.16
C LYS A 35 4.72 17.57 -0.67
N ALA A 36 3.90 18.58 -0.34
CA ALA A 36 3.52 18.84 1.04
C ALA A 36 2.53 17.79 1.54
N VAL A 37 1.57 17.39 0.72
CA VAL A 37 0.61 16.31 1.02
C VAL A 37 1.34 15.00 1.29
N ARG A 38 2.27 14.57 0.42
CA ARG A 38 3.06 13.37 0.66
C ARG A 38 3.86 13.42 1.97
N ARG A 39 4.53 14.55 2.24
CA ARG A 39 5.24 14.73 3.52
C ARG A 39 4.33 14.69 4.73
N TYR A 40 3.13 15.23 4.61
CA TYR A 40 2.13 15.19 5.67
C TYR A 40 1.70 13.76 5.98
N PHE A 41 1.35 12.96 4.96
CA PHE A 41 0.98 11.56 5.12
C PHE A 41 2.10 10.74 5.76
N ALA A 42 3.32 10.83 5.22
CA ALA A 42 4.47 10.12 5.78
C ALA A 42 4.79 10.57 7.22
N ARG A 43 4.60 11.86 7.56
CA ARG A 43 4.75 12.34 8.93
C ARG A 43 3.72 11.69 9.86
N ALA A 44 2.45 11.63 9.44
CA ALA A 44 1.39 11.02 10.24
C ALA A 44 1.71 9.55 10.59
N MET A 45 2.23 8.78 9.63
CA MET A 45 2.66 7.39 9.87
C MET A 45 3.86 7.32 10.84
N ARG A 46 4.86 8.18 10.65
CA ARG A 46 6.01 8.27 11.57
C ARG A 46 5.60 8.69 12.98
N ASP A 47 4.61 9.57 13.12
CA ASP A 47 4.10 9.99 14.42
C ASP A 47 3.51 8.81 15.20
N ILE A 48 2.78 7.88 14.54
CA ILE A 48 2.27 6.65 15.15
C ILE A 48 3.42 5.79 15.69
N LYS A 49 4.45 5.52 14.88
CA LYS A 49 5.63 4.76 15.32
C LYS A 49 6.37 5.44 16.47
N THR A 50 6.51 6.75 16.39
CA THR A 50 7.18 7.54 17.43
C THR A 50 6.41 7.48 18.74
N TRP A 51 5.09 7.64 18.69
CA TRP A 51 4.22 7.54 19.85
C TRP A 51 4.33 6.17 20.52
N SER A 52 4.24 5.08 19.73
CA SER A 52 4.40 3.71 20.24
C SER A 52 5.74 3.52 20.94
N ARG A 53 6.83 3.99 20.32
CA ARG A 53 8.17 3.89 20.89
C ARG A 53 8.32 4.67 22.19
N GLU A 54 7.81 5.91 22.25
CA GLU A 54 8.07 6.83 23.34
C GLU A 54 7.08 6.69 24.50
N ARG A 55 5.84 6.30 24.20
CA ARG A 55 4.75 6.29 25.18
C ARG A 55 4.26 4.91 25.55
N MET A 56 4.53 3.90 24.72
CA MET A 56 4.05 2.53 24.92
C MET A 56 5.19 1.51 25.09
N GLY A 57 6.36 1.95 25.49
CA GLY A 57 7.50 1.07 25.78
C GLY A 57 8.11 0.39 24.56
N GLY A 58 7.94 0.97 23.36
CA GLY A 58 8.54 0.45 22.13
C GLY A 58 7.87 -0.80 21.57
N ILE A 59 6.60 -1.04 21.89
CA ILE A 59 5.83 -2.13 21.29
C ILE A 59 5.68 -1.91 19.77
N PRO A 60 5.53 -2.97 18.97
CA PRO A 60 5.29 -2.82 17.52
C PRO A 60 4.08 -1.94 17.21
N ALA A 61 4.24 -1.02 16.27
CA ALA A 61 3.17 -0.19 15.75
C ALA A 61 2.58 -0.82 14.49
N LEU A 62 1.25 -0.84 14.41
CA LEU A 62 0.46 -1.26 13.27
C LEU A 62 -0.49 -0.11 12.92
N LEU A 63 -0.52 0.32 11.67
CA LEU A 63 -1.62 1.13 11.18
C LEU A 63 -2.84 0.22 11.03
N GLY A 64 -3.69 0.15 12.06
CA GLY A 64 -4.79 -0.81 12.18
C GLY A 64 -5.92 -0.57 11.20
N GLU A 65 -6.10 0.70 10.80
CA GLU A 65 -7.05 1.07 9.75
C GLU A 65 -6.54 2.26 8.96
N TYR A 66 -6.71 2.19 7.65
CA TYR A 66 -6.66 3.29 6.69
C TYR A 66 -7.43 2.88 5.44
N GLY A 67 -7.93 3.83 4.69
CA GLY A 67 -8.72 3.54 3.49
C GLY A 67 -9.23 4.81 2.84
N ILE A 68 -10.03 4.62 1.82
CA ILE A 68 -10.62 5.70 1.02
C ILE A 68 -12.08 5.38 0.71
N PRO A 69 -12.94 6.38 0.53
CA PRO A 69 -14.30 6.14 0.03
C PRO A 69 -14.28 5.78 -1.45
N PHE A 70 -14.90 4.66 -1.83
CA PHE A 70 -15.00 4.24 -3.24
C PHE A 70 -16.09 4.99 -4.01
N ASP A 71 -17.07 5.57 -3.31
CA ASP A 71 -18.11 6.42 -3.86
C ASP A 71 -17.66 7.89 -4.08
N MET A 72 -16.35 8.15 -4.02
CA MET A 72 -15.82 9.50 -4.23
C MET A 72 -16.15 10.04 -5.63
N ASN A 73 -16.15 11.39 -5.71
CA ASN A 73 -16.47 12.12 -6.92
C ASN A 73 -17.83 11.76 -7.53
N GLY A 74 -18.84 11.54 -6.66
CA GLY A 74 -20.22 11.22 -7.04
C GLY A 74 -20.37 9.82 -7.60
N ALA A 75 -19.58 8.87 -7.10
CA ALA A 75 -19.65 7.46 -7.45
C ALA A 75 -19.47 7.16 -8.96
N ARG A 76 -18.74 8.00 -9.68
CA ARG A 76 -18.56 7.86 -11.14
C ARG A 76 -17.93 6.53 -11.53
N ALA A 77 -17.06 5.98 -10.68
CA ALA A 77 -16.42 4.70 -10.90
C ALA A 77 -17.40 3.53 -11.02
N TYR A 78 -18.54 3.59 -10.33
CA TYR A 78 -19.54 2.52 -10.35
C TYR A 78 -20.12 2.25 -11.76
N SER A 79 -20.38 3.31 -12.50
CA SER A 79 -20.92 3.18 -13.86
C SER A 79 -19.81 3.01 -14.91
N SER A 80 -18.69 3.70 -14.75
CA SER A 80 -17.59 3.66 -15.73
C SER A 80 -16.68 2.45 -15.59
N GLY A 81 -16.54 1.91 -14.38
CA GLY A 81 -15.50 0.93 -14.04
C GLY A 81 -14.09 1.52 -13.92
N ASP A 82 -13.96 2.84 -14.01
CA ASP A 82 -12.68 3.51 -13.92
C ASP A 82 -12.42 3.94 -12.47
N TYR A 83 -11.58 3.18 -11.77
CA TYR A 83 -11.14 3.42 -10.41
C TYR A 83 -9.79 4.15 -10.30
N SER A 84 -9.33 4.79 -11.38
CA SER A 84 -8.02 5.46 -11.43
C SER A 84 -7.81 6.50 -10.33
N LEU A 85 -8.85 7.24 -9.93
CA LEU A 85 -8.77 8.20 -8.82
C LEU A 85 -8.64 7.51 -7.46
N GLN A 86 -9.30 6.39 -7.27
CA GLN A 86 -9.19 5.56 -6.08
C GLN A 86 -7.80 4.91 -6.01
N GLU A 87 -7.28 4.43 -7.14
CA GLU A 87 -5.90 3.93 -7.25
C GLU A 87 -4.89 5.01 -6.85
N GLU A 88 -5.05 6.24 -7.35
CA GLU A 88 -4.16 7.36 -7.02
C GLU A 88 -4.20 7.70 -5.52
N ALA A 89 -5.39 7.73 -4.93
CA ALA A 89 -5.57 8.01 -3.51
C ALA A 89 -4.96 6.91 -2.62
N LEU A 90 -5.23 5.63 -2.93
CA LEU A 90 -4.63 4.50 -2.21
C LEU A 90 -3.12 4.45 -2.38
N ALA A 91 -2.61 4.69 -3.60
CA ALA A 91 -1.17 4.73 -3.83
C ALA A 91 -0.48 5.81 -2.97
N ALA A 92 -1.10 6.98 -2.80
CA ALA A 92 -0.55 8.03 -1.95
C ALA A 92 -0.49 7.63 -0.46
N ASN A 93 -1.48 6.89 0.03
CA ASN A 93 -1.47 6.32 1.38
C ASN A 93 -0.36 5.27 1.53
N TYR A 94 -0.27 4.35 0.57
CA TYR A 94 0.75 3.29 0.59
C TYR A 94 2.17 3.83 0.45
N ASP A 95 2.39 4.88 -0.33
CA ASP A 95 3.70 5.54 -0.42
C ASP A 95 4.16 6.05 0.95
N ALA A 96 3.23 6.56 1.77
CA ALA A 96 3.52 6.99 3.13
C ALA A 96 3.79 5.82 4.09
N VAL A 97 3.07 4.72 3.93
CA VAL A 97 3.27 3.46 4.67
C VAL A 97 4.67 2.90 4.38
N ASP A 98 5.02 2.75 3.09
CA ASP A 98 6.33 2.24 2.65
C ASP A 98 7.48 3.13 3.15
N GLU A 99 7.37 4.47 2.98
CA GLU A 99 8.39 5.43 3.45
C GLU A 99 8.61 5.36 4.97
N SER A 100 7.56 5.02 5.71
CA SER A 100 7.59 4.96 7.18
C SER A 100 7.91 3.57 7.71
N LEU A 101 7.94 2.55 6.86
CA LEU A 101 8.12 1.14 7.24
C LEU A 101 7.20 0.75 8.41
N ILE A 102 5.92 1.01 8.27
CA ILE A 102 4.89 0.64 9.24
C ILE A 102 4.02 -0.47 8.66
N ASP A 103 3.78 -1.50 9.45
CA ASP A 103 2.82 -2.54 9.08
C ASP A 103 1.40 -1.97 9.07
N THR A 104 0.53 -2.51 8.19
CA THR A 104 -0.80 -1.94 8.02
C THR A 104 -1.86 -2.96 7.63
N THR A 105 -3.10 -2.65 7.97
CA THR A 105 -4.30 -3.35 7.49
C THR A 105 -5.25 -2.35 6.84
N ILE A 106 -5.67 -2.64 5.60
CA ILE A 106 -6.59 -1.77 4.87
C ILE A 106 -8.02 -1.93 5.39
N TRP A 107 -8.72 -0.85 5.58
CA TRP A 107 -10.14 -0.81 5.84
C TRP A 107 -10.90 -0.50 4.56
N ASN A 108 -11.69 -1.45 3.98
CA ASN A 108 -11.93 -2.79 4.49
C ASN A 108 -12.14 -3.79 3.34
N TYR A 109 -12.47 -5.03 3.68
CA TYR A 109 -13.05 -6.03 2.79
C TYR A 109 -14.42 -6.44 3.32
N THR A 110 -15.48 -6.08 2.58
CA THR A 110 -16.86 -6.42 2.91
C THR A 110 -17.48 -7.23 1.78
N ALA A 111 -17.64 -8.54 1.97
CA ALA A 111 -18.15 -9.44 0.95
C ALA A 111 -19.57 -9.10 0.46
N GLY A 112 -20.36 -8.42 1.31
CA GLY A 112 -21.72 -7.97 1.00
C GLY A 112 -21.83 -6.53 0.50
N ASN A 113 -20.70 -5.84 0.27
CA ASN A 113 -20.68 -4.47 -0.26
C ASN A 113 -21.42 -4.41 -1.62
N ARG A 114 -22.20 -3.35 -1.81
CA ARG A 114 -22.90 -3.03 -3.06
C ARG A 114 -22.95 -1.53 -3.29
N HIS A 115 -23.10 -1.13 -4.54
CA HIS A 115 -23.11 0.28 -4.94
C HIS A 115 -24.27 1.09 -4.30
N ASP A 116 -25.40 0.44 -3.98
CA ASP A 116 -26.58 1.09 -3.42
C ASP A 116 -26.52 1.29 -1.90
N ARG A 117 -25.67 0.55 -1.19
CA ARG A 117 -25.67 0.50 0.27
C ARG A 117 -24.28 0.48 0.93
N GLY A 118 -23.21 0.48 0.13
CA GLY A 118 -21.84 0.43 0.61
C GLY A 118 -21.54 -0.78 1.50
N ASP A 119 -20.84 -0.54 2.59
CA ASP A 119 -20.37 -1.56 3.53
C ASP A 119 -21.41 -1.98 4.57
N LEU A 120 -22.63 -1.44 4.51
CA LEU A 120 -23.68 -1.59 5.54
C LEU A 120 -23.25 -1.04 6.91
N TRP A 121 -22.32 -0.11 6.92
CA TRP A 121 -21.78 0.53 8.12
C TRP A 121 -21.68 2.04 7.88
N ASN A 122 -22.28 2.85 8.76
CA ASN A 122 -22.22 4.31 8.75
C ASN A 122 -22.51 5.02 7.41
N GLY A 123 -23.15 4.36 6.44
CA GLY A 123 -23.32 4.91 5.09
C GLY A 123 -22.00 5.03 4.32
N GLU A 124 -21.00 4.26 4.71
CA GLU A 124 -19.66 4.22 4.11
C GLU A 124 -19.59 3.18 2.97
N ASP A 125 -18.70 3.43 2.04
CA ASP A 125 -18.24 2.49 1.02
C ASP A 125 -16.72 2.58 0.91
N LEU A 126 -16.02 1.85 1.80
CA LEU A 126 -14.56 1.79 1.87
C LEU A 126 -14.01 0.41 1.46
N SER A 127 -14.90 -0.53 1.10
CA SER A 127 -14.47 -1.89 0.75
C SER A 127 -13.67 -1.94 -0.54
N ILE A 128 -12.54 -2.65 -0.52
CA ILE A 128 -11.77 -2.98 -1.73
C ILE A 128 -12.49 -3.97 -2.66
N PHE A 129 -13.64 -4.48 -2.27
CA PHE A 129 -14.47 -5.41 -3.01
C PHE A 129 -15.90 -4.88 -3.15
N CYS A 130 -16.53 -5.13 -4.31
CA CYS A 130 -17.94 -4.85 -4.53
C CYS A 130 -18.65 -6.04 -5.19
N ARG A 131 -19.78 -6.43 -4.62
CA ARG A 131 -20.57 -7.56 -5.13
C ARG A 131 -21.19 -7.26 -6.49
N ASP A 132 -21.58 -6.02 -6.76
CA ASP A 132 -22.14 -5.64 -8.07
C ASP A 132 -21.07 -5.72 -9.17
N ASP A 133 -19.84 -5.33 -8.89
CA ASP A 133 -18.71 -5.49 -9.80
C ASP A 133 -18.39 -6.97 -10.03
N TYR A 134 -18.45 -7.78 -8.96
CA TYR A 134 -18.29 -9.24 -9.08
C TYR A 134 -19.40 -9.87 -9.93
N ASP A 135 -20.67 -9.57 -9.66
CA ASP A 135 -21.82 -10.14 -10.36
C ASP A 135 -21.83 -9.74 -11.85
N SER A 136 -21.35 -8.54 -12.19
CA SER A 136 -21.18 -8.07 -13.58
C SER A 136 -19.98 -8.70 -14.30
N GLY A 137 -19.15 -9.46 -13.61
CA GLY A 137 -17.94 -10.07 -14.17
C GLY A 137 -16.76 -9.11 -14.30
N ARG A 138 -16.82 -7.93 -13.69
CA ARG A 138 -15.74 -6.94 -13.75
C ARG A 138 -14.49 -7.43 -13.03
N SER A 139 -13.36 -7.35 -13.73
CA SER A 139 -12.03 -7.60 -13.20
C SER A 139 -11.07 -6.56 -13.78
N GLU A 140 -10.28 -5.89 -12.94
CA GLU A 140 -9.31 -4.89 -13.38
C GLU A 140 -8.10 -5.52 -14.09
N THR A 141 -7.81 -6.78 -13.82
CA THR A 141 -6.66 -7.50 -14.39
C THR A 141 -7.05 -8.46 -15.52
N GLY A 142 -8.35 -8.80 -15.59
CA GLY A 142 -8.85 -9.88 -16.44
C GLY A 142 -8.76 -11.26 -15.77
N ASP A 143 -8.10 -11.39 -14.62
CA ASP A 143 -8.08 -12.64 -13.83
C ASP A 143 -9.44 -12.83 -13.13
N PRO A 144 -10.09 -14.01 -13.26
CA PRO A 144 -11.30 -14.32 -12.52
C PRO A 144 -11.18 -14.22 -10.99
N LEU A 145 -9.98 -14.39 -10.43
CA LEU A 145 -9.72 -14.25 -9.00
C LEU A 145 -9.84 -12.80 -8.50
N ASP A 146 -9.63 -11.84 -9.40
CA ASP A 146 -9.72 -10.41 -9.09
C ASP A 146 -11.12 -9.82 -9.31
N ARG A 147 -12.11 -10.66 -9.66
CA ARG A 147 -13.49 -10.19 -9.89
C ARG A 147 -14.05 -9.50 -8.67
N GLY A 148 -14.64 -8.32 -8.90
CA GLY A 148 -15.18 -7.48 -7.84
C GLY A 148 -14.15 -6.72 -7.04
N GLY A 149 -12.85 -6.95 -7.26
CA GLY A 149 -11.78 -6.13 -6.71
C GLY A 149 -11.81 -4.72 -7.32
N ARG A 150 -11.54 -3.71 -6.50
CA ARG A 150 -11.57 -2.29 -6.90
C ARG A 150 -10.26 -1.60 -6.58
N ALA A 151 -9.76 -0.80 -7.53
CA ALA A 151 -8.51 -0.03 -7.38
C ALA A 151 -7.29 -0.88 -7.00
N LEU A 152 -7.19 -2.09 -7.52
CA LEU A 152 -6.15 -3.06 -7.15
C LEU A 152 -4.74 -2.48 -7.35
N ARG A 153 -4.50 -1.73 -8.42
CA ARG A 153 -3.19 -1.14 -8.70
C ARG A 153 -2.75 -0.10 -7.67
N GLY A 154 -3.69 0.44 -6.89
CA GLY A 154 -3.36 1.39 -5.82
C GLY A 154 -2.71 0.75 -4.61
N PHE A 155 -3.05 -0.50 -4.29
CA PHE A 155 -2.62 -1.16 -3.06
C PHE A 155 -1.98 -2.55 -3.23
N VAL A 156 -2.29 -3.30 -4.28
CA VAL A 156 -1.62 -4.57 -4.58
C VAL A 156 -0.27 -4.27 -5.21
N ARG A 157 0.76 -4.21 -4.39
CA ARG A 157 2.12 -3.80 -4.76
C ARG A 157 3.18 -4.77 -4.23
N PRO A 158 4.40 -4.77 -4.79
CA PRO A 158 5.46 -5.59 -4.23
C PRO A 158 5.85 -5.10 -2.83
N TYR A 159 6.21 -6.04 -1.96
CA TYR A 159 6.73 -5.76 -0.62
C TYR A 159 7.55 -6.94 -0.08
N ALA A 160 8.42 -6.66 0.88
CA ALA A 160 9.17 -7.70 1.59
C ALA A 160 8.26 -8.39 2.61
N MET A 161 7.85 -9.63 2.32
CA MET A 161 7.02 -10.46 3.21
C MET A 161 7.79 -10.92 4.44
N ALA A 162 9.07 -11.22 4.26
CA ALA A 162 10.01 -11.57 5.31
C ALA A 162 11.40 -11.08 4.92
N THR A 163 12.12 -10.48 5.85
CA THR A 163 13.45 -9.94 5.59
C THR A 163 14.48 -10.60 6.51
N ALA A 164 15.53 -11.15 5.92
CA ALA A 164 16.66 -11.68 6.66
C ALA A 164 17.58 -10.55 7.13
N GLY A 165 17.06 -9.64 7.98
CA GLY A 165 17.76 -8.49 8.49
C GLY A 165 16.87 -7.30 8.77
N GLU A 166 17.47 -6.10 8.78
CA GLU A 166 16.80 -4.82 9.07
C GLU A 166 16.49 -4.06 7.78
N ILE A 167 15.22 -3.75 7.50
CA ILE A 167 14.82 -2.94 6.36
C ILE A 167 15.25 -1.49 6.60
N LEU A 168 15.99 -0.92 5.64
CA LEU A 168 16.45 0.46 5.64
C LEU A 168 15.58 1.34 4.74
N GLU A 169 15.09 0.78 3.63
CA GLU A 169 14.23 1.44 2.67
C GLU A 169 13.34 0.41 1.97
N MET A 170 12.06 0.72 1.83
CA MET A 170 11.15 0.01 0.94
C MET A 170 10.31 1.04 0.21
N ARG A 171 10.22 0.94 -1.12
CA ARG A 171 9.52 1.90 -1.95
C ARG A 171 9.02 1.28 -3.25
N PHE A 172 7.84 1.69 -3.68
CA PHE A 172 7.30 1.34 -4.98
C PHE A 172 6.88 2.60 -5.76
N ASP A 173 7.47 2.81 -6.93
CA ASP A 173 7.01 3.85 -7.89
C ASP A 173 5.91 3.24 -8.75
N THR A 174 4.66 3.51 -8.41
CA THR A 174 3.48 2.96 -9.11
C THR A 174 3.44 3.34 -10.59
N ARG A 175 3.92 4.55 -10.97
CA ARG A 175 3.89 5.01 -12.37
C ARG A 175 4.88 4.26 -13.25
N ARG A 176 6.05 3.95 -12.69
CA ARG A 176 7.14 3.25 -13.40
C ARG A 176 7.13 1.75 -13.16
N ALA A 177 6.30 1.28 -12.21
CA ALA A 177 6.32 -0.06 -11.65
C ALA A 177 7.75 -0.49 -11.22
N VAL A 178 8.45 0.38 -10.50
CA VAL A 178 9.78 0.11 -9.97
C VAL A 178 9.71 -0.05 -8.47
N PHE A 179 10.03 -1.24 -8.00
CA PHE A 179 10.19 -1.53 -6.58
C PHE A 179 11.65 -1.45 -6.18
N THR A 180 11.92 -0.93 -4.99
CA THR A 180 13.24 -0.85 -4.39
C THR A 180 13.15 -1.31 -2.93
N LEU A 181 13.99 -2.27 -2.56
CA LEU A 181 14.20 -2.70 -1.19
C LEU A 181 15.68 -2.59 -0.86
N ARG A 182 16.01 -1.94 0.25
CA ARG A 182 17.37 -1.88 0.79
C ARG A 182 17.34 -2.34 2.24
N TYR A 183 18.17 -3.30 2.58
CA TYR A 183 18.22 -3.83 3.94
C TYR A 183 19.65 -4.19 4.35
N ARG A 184 19.90 -4.16 5.66
CA ARG A 184 21.12 -4.66 6.29
C ARG A 184 20.89 -6.12 6.66
N PRO A 185 21.63 -7.07 6.05
CA PRO A 185 21.43 -8.48 6.32
C PRO A 185 21.89 -8.84 7.74
N ASP A 186 21.16 -9.76 8.37
CA ASP A 186 21.59 -10.48 9.55
C ASP A 186 22.06 -11.88 9.11
N HIS A 187 23.37 -12.08 9.08
CA HIS A 187 23.96 -13.33 8.64
C HIS A 187 23.70 -14.54 9.57
N ALA A 188 23.08 -14.32 10.75
CA ALA A 188 22.61 -15.41 11.60
C ALA A 188 21.27 -15.99 11.10
N ILE A 189 20.56 -15.30 10.22
CA ILE A 189 19.31 -15.75 9.62
C ILE A 189 19.62 -16.53 8.35
N ALA A 190 19.44 -17.85 8.38
CA ALA A 190 19.70 -18.72 7.24
C ALA A 190 18.63 -18.63 6.12
N ALA A 191 17.42 -18.18 6.44
CA ALA A 191 16.34 -18.05 5.47
C ALA A 191 16.59 -16.84 4.54
N PRO A 192 16.20 -16.93 3.25
CA PRO A 192 16.30 -15.80 2.34
C PRO A 192 15.25 -14.72 2.69
N THR A 193 15.52 -13.50 2.26
CA THR A 193 14.49 -12.44 2.18
C THR A 193 13.49 -12.83 1.11
N GLU A 194 12.19 -12.78 1.45
CA GLU A 194 11.09 -13.14 0.55
C GLU A 194 10.32 -11.89 0.14
N ILE A 195 10.21 -11.65 -1.18
CA ILE A 195 9.52 -10.48 -1.75
C ILE A 195 8.33 -10.97 -2.57
N TYR A 196 7.14 -10.47 -2.23
CA TYR A 196 5.94 -10.64 -3.05
C TYR A 196 6.02 -9.77 -4.29
N VAL A 197 5.74 -10.35 -5.47
CA VAL A 197 5.76 -9.64 -6.76
C VAL A 197 4.42 -9.88 -7.46
N PRO A 198 3.44 -8.97 -7.33
CA PRO A 198 2.10 -9.16 -7.86
C PRO A 198 2.01 -9.00 -9.37
N GLU A 199 1.29 -9.92 -10.04
CA GLU A 199 1.06 -9.87 -11.49
C GLU A 199 0.33 -8.59 -11.93
N VAL A 200 -0.57 -8.05 -11.10
CA VAL A 200 -1.29 -6.80 -11.40
C VAL A 200 -0.34 -5.62 -11.68
N GLN A 201 0.84 -5.61 -11.09
CA GLN A 201 1.87 -4.60 -11.36
C GLN A 201 2.81 -5.00 -12.51
N TYR A 202 2.96 -6.30 -12.77
CA TYR A 202 3.90 -6.87 -13.72
C TYR A 202 3.22 -7.90 -14.66
N PRO A 203 2.22 -7.47 -15.44
CA PRO A 203 1.37 -8.39 -16.21
C PRO A 203 2.11 -9.11 -17.35
N THR A 204 3.25 -8.58 -17.79
CA THR A 204 4.09 -9.19 -18.85
C THR A 204 5.36 -9.85 -18.30
N GLY A 205 5.53 -9.85 -16.97
CA GLY A 205 6.74 -10.30 -16.31
C GLY A 205 7.54 -9.16 -15.70
N PHE A 206 8.63 -9.52 -15.04
CA PHE A 206 9.52 -8.55 -14.40
C PHE A 206 10.97 -9.00 -14.48
N SER A 207 11.85 -8.02 -14.54
CA SER A 207 13.28 -8.18 -14.33
C SER A 207 13.67 -7.70 -12.94
N TYR A 208 14.79 -8.20 -12.42
CA TYR A 208 15.30 -7.78 -11.13
C TYR A 208 16.83 -7.66 -11.13
N GLU A 209 17.31 -6.78 -10.27
CA GLU A 209 18.73 -6.61 -9.96
C GLU A 209 18.94 -6.76 -8.46
N VAL A 210 19.99 -7.49 -8.07
CA VAL A 210 20.39 -7.66 -6.68
C VAL A 210 21.86 -7.26 -6.54
N GLN A 211 22.14 -6.29 -5.67
CA GLN A 211 23.49 -5.94 -5.26
C GLN A 211 23.70 -6.41 -3.83
N GLY A 212 24.86 -7.02 -3.57
CA GLY A 212 25.17 -7.57 -2.24
C GLY A 212 24.57 -8.94 -1.95
N GLY A 213 24.07 -9.64 -2.98
CA GLY A 213 23.46 -10.96 -2.85
C GLY A 213 23.06 -11.58 -4.17
N GLU A 214 22.30 -12.65 -4.11
CA GLU A 214 21.75 -13.38 -5.25
C GLU A 214 20.24 -13.52 -5.13
N GLY A 215 19.52 -13.48 -6.26
CA GLY A 215 18.08 -13.60 -6.34
C GLY A 215 17.63 -14.87 -7.07
N GLU A 216 16.51 -15.45 -6.65
CA GLU A 216 15.86 -16.57 -7.33
C GLU A 216 14.34 -16.37 -7.33
N VAL A 217 13.72 -16.49 -8.51
CA VAL A 217 12.26 -16.41 -8.64
C VAL A 217 11.65 -17.80 -8.49
N LYS A 218 10.69 -17.93 -7.55
CA LYS A 218 9.90 -19.15 -7.34
C LYS A 218 8.45 -18.79 -7.08
N ARG A 219 7.52 -19.38 -7.86
CA ARG A 219 6.06 -19.24 -7.65
C ARG A 219 5.59 -17.78 -7.53
N GLY A 220 6.07 -16.89 -8.41
CA GLY A 220 5.69 -15.48 -8.41
C GLY A 220 6.27 -14.64 -7.26
N ARG A 221 7.29 -15.15 -6.56
CA ARG A 221 8.02 -14.44 -5.50
C ARG A 221 9.50 -14.39 -5.84
N LEU A 222 10.16 -13.33 -5.37
CA LEU A 222 11.62 -13.22 -5.45
C LEU A 222 12.20 -13.52 -4.08
N PHE A 223 13.09 -14.51 -4.04
CA PHE A 223 13.88 -14.88 -2.86
C PHE A 223 15.29 -14.32 -3.01
N VAL A 224 15.79 -13.63 -2.00
CA VAL A 224 17.11 -12.98 -2.03
C VAL A 224 17.96 -13.48 -0.87
N THR A 225 19.12 -14.05 -1.21
CA THR A 225 20.13 -14.49 -0.24
C THR A 225 21.28 -13.50 -0.23
N ALA A 226 21.61 -12.96 0.93
CA ALA A 226 22.72 -12.03 1.07
C ALA A 226 24.07 -12.75 0.82
N GLY A 227 24.97 -12.08 0.12
CA GLY A 227 26.33 -12.53 -0.09
C GLY A 227 27.14 -12.56 1.22
N LEU A 228 28.11 -13.46 1.32
CA LEU A 228 28.99 -13.54 2.48
C LEU A 228 29.67 -12.19 2.75
N GLY A 229 29.48 -11.64 3.96
CA GLY A 229 30.07 -10.38 4.39
C GLY A 229 29.44 -9.13 3.76
N ALA A 230 28.32 -9.25 3.05
CA ALA A 230 27.60 -8.07 2.57
C ALA A 230 27.09 -7.22 3.74
N GLY A 231 27.46 -5.96 3.78
CA GLY A 231 26.97 -5.01 4.78
C GLY A 231 25.58 -4.46 4.46
N GLU A 232 25.19 -4.53 3.19
CA GLU A 232 23.91 -4.07 2.69
C GLU A 232 23.50 -4.86 1.44
N VAL A 233 22.21 -5.07 1.27
CA VAL A 233 21.61 -5.65 0.06
C VAL A 233 20.63 -4.66 -0.54
N LEU A 234 20.76 -4.39 -1.83
CA LEU A 234 19.84 -3.59 -2.63
C LEU A 234 19.16 -4.46 -3.67
N VAL A 235 17.84 -4.45 -3.67
CA VAL A 235 17.00 -5.14 -4.66
C VAL A 235 16.21 -4.12 -5.44
N ARG A 236 16.20 -4.24 -6.76
CA ARG A 236 15.35 -3.46 -7.65
C ARG A 236 14.57 -4.40 -8.55
N ILE A 237 13.26 -4.17 -8.67
CA ILE A 237 12.37 -4.90 -9.57
C ILE A 237 11.72 -3.90 -10.52
N SER A 238 11.64 -4.23 -11.80
CA SER A 238 11.00 -3.39 -12.84
C SER A 238 10.24 -4.27 -13.84
N ARG A 239 9.31 -3.66 -14.57
CA ARG A 239 8.65 -4.34 -15.71
C ARG A 239 9.69 -4.68 -16.78
N ASP A 240 9.45 -5.81 -17.45
CA ASP A 240 10.15 -6.20 -18.67
C ASP A 240 9.80 -5.26 -19.84
#